data_5dcb312c4894086081470625428f7f11
#
_entry.id   5dcb312c4894086081470625428f7f11
#
_cell.length_a   1.000
_cell.length_b   1.000
_cell.length_c   1.000
_cell.angle_alpha   90.00
_cell.angle_beta   90.00
_cell.angle_gamma   90.00
#
_symmetry.space_group_name_H-M   'P 1'
#
loop_
_entity.id
_entity.type
_entity.pdbx_description
1 polymer ?
#
loop_
_entity_poly.entity_id
_entity_poly.type
_entity_poly.pdbx_seq_one_letter_code
_entity_poly.pdbx_strand_id
1 'polypeptide(L)' 'PGSDNMFAGDTVFKKIDELNIELYTDVKDPETETQIEDILIAHDLPYEKSEVWIESEKLYEVLYQTQIIGG' A
#
# COMPACT_ATOMS: atom_id res chain seq x y z
N PRO A 1 7.64 23.97 16.50
CA PRO A 1 7.84 23.53 16.68
C PRO A 1 8.38 23.06 16.85
N GLY A 2 8.16 23.22 16.83
CA GLY A 2 8.44 22.66 17.06
C GLY A 2 8.94 22.17 16.93
N SER A 3 8.88 21.95 16.73
CA SER A 3 9.26 21.40 16.73
C SER A 3 10.03 20.99 16.65
N ASP A 4 10.07 21.11 16.31
CA ASP A 4 10.75 20.63 16.24
C ASP A 4 11.85 20.50 16.44
N ASN A 5 11.77 20.71 16.73
CA ASN A 5 12.80 20.62 17.23
C ASN A 5 13.43 19.55 17.78
N MET A 6 12.94 18.69 17.87
CA MET A 6 13.51 17.54 18.37
C MET A 6 14.57 17.04 17.48
N PHE A 7 14.82 17.78 16.48
CA PHE A 7 15.93 17.44 15.66
C PHE A 7 16.95 18.42 15.87
N ALA A 8 18.07 17.99 16.27
CA ALA A 8 19.16 18.88 16.47
C ALA A 8 20.00 18.80 15.26
N GLY A 9 20.28 19.93 14.72
CA GLY A 9 21.22 20.03 13.66
C GLY A 9 20.76 19.37 12.40
N ASP A 10 21.49 18.41 11.94
CA ASP A 10 21.25 17.82 10.65
C ASP A 10 20.56 16.49 10.71
N THR A 11 19.86 16.22 11.78
CA THR A 11 19.06 15.00 11.86
C THR A 11 17.89 15.10 10.90
N VAL A 12 17.72 14.09 10.09
CA VAL A 12 16.64 14.04 9.12
C VAL A 12 15.65 12.98 9.55
N PHE A 13 14.41 13.38 9.60
CA PHE A 13 13.33 12.49 9.96
C PHE A 13 12.56 12.13 8.72
N LYS A 14 12.28 10.86 8.55
CA LYS A 14 11.42 10.42 7.47
C LYS A 14 10.21 9.76 8.06
N LYS A 15 9.06 10.17 7.58
CA LYS A 15 7.81 9.57 8.00
C LYS A 15 7.47 8.47 7.02
N ILE A 16 7.18 7.28 7.55
CA ILE A 16 6.80 6.14 6.74
C ILE A 16 5.36 5.79 7.09
N ASP A 17 4.49 5.89 6.12
CA ASP A 17 3.10 5.52 6.29
C ASP A 17 2.83 4.24 5.51
N GLU A 18 1.92 3.45 6.03
CA GLU A 18 1.49 2.25 5.32
C GLU A 18 0.24 2.55 4.55
N LEU A 19 0.18 2.01 3.35
CA LEU A 19 -1.01 2.09 2.51
C LEU A 19 -1.44 0.68 2.17
N ASN A 20 -2.68 0.36 2.49
CA ASN A 20 -3.24 -0.94 2.17
C ASN A 20 -4.37 -0.74 1.18
N ILE A 21 -4.31 -1.47 0.08
CA ILE A 21 -5.36 -1.45 -0.94
C ILE A 21 -5.99 -2.82 -0.96
N GLU A 22 -7.30 -2.86 -0.77
CA GLU A 22 -8.05 -4.12 -0.75
C GLU A 22 -8.98 -4.16 -1.93
N LEU A 23 -8.83 -5.19 -2.76
CA LEU A 23 -9.69 -5.39 -3.91
C LEU A 23 -10.57 -6.60 -3.65
N TYR A 24 -11.87 -6.39 -3.65
CA TYR A 24 -12.83 -7.46 -3.45
C TYR A 24 -13.57 -7.74 -4.74
N THR A 25 -13.57 -8.99 -5.19
CA THR A 25 -14.28 -9.37 -6.41
C THR A 25 -14.94 -10.73 -6.20
N ASP A 26 -16.11 -10.93 -6.80
CA ASP A 26 -16.75 -12.23 -6.74
C ASP A 26 -16.11 -13.20 -7.73
N VAL A 27 -15.48 -12.70 -8.77
CA VAL A 27 -14.76 -13.49 -9.76
C VAL A 27 -13.34 -12.94 -9.84
N LYS A 28 -12.37 -13.83 -9.98
CA LYS A 28 -10.98 -13.41 -10.13
C LYS A 28 -10.88 -12.41 -11.28
N ASP A 29 -10.20 -11.29 -11.02
CA ASP A 29 -10.14 -10.17 -11.97
C ASP A 29 -8.69 -9.72 -12.17
N PRO A 30 -7.91 -10.48 -12.95
CA PRO A 30 -6.51 -10.12 -13.16
C PRO A 30 -6.30 -8.78 -13.83
N GLU A 31 -7.26 -8.34 -14.64
CA GLU A 31 -7.13 -7.07 -15.33
C GLU A 31 -7.13 -5.90 -14.36
N THR A 32 -8.05 -5.89 -13.41
CA THR A 32 -8.07 -4.86 -12.38
C THR A 32 -6.84 -4.95 -11.50
N GLU A 33 -6.38 -6.16 -11.18
CA GLU A 33 -5.17 -6.32 -10.40
C GLU A 33 -3.99 -5.68 -11.12
N THR A 34 -3.87 -5.91 -12.42
CA THR A 34 -2.79 -5.33 -13.19
C THR A 34 -2.85 -3.80 -13.18
N GLN A 35 -4.04 -3.23 -13.26
CA GLN A 35 -4.18 -1.78 -13.22
C GLN A 35 -3.68 -1.21 -11.89
N ILE A 36 -4.01 -1.87 -10.78
CA ILE A 36 -3.52 -1.44 -9.47
C ILE A 36 -2.01 -1.56 -9.41
N GLU A 37 -1.48 -2.68 -9.88
CA GLU A 37 -0.04 -2.93 -9.82
C GLU A 37 0.72 -1.92 -10.68
N ASP A 38 0.19 -1.58 -11.85
CA ASP A 38 0.82 -0.61 -12.72
C ASP A 38 0.88 0.76 -12.08
N ILE A 39 -0.16 1.15 -11.34
CA ILE A 39 -0.17 2.43 -10.64
C ILE A 39 0.91 2.43 -9.56
N LEU A 40 1.01 1.35 -8.81
CA LEU A 40 2.02 1.27 -7.76
C LEU A 40 3.42 1.32 -8.33
N ILE A 41 3.64 0.63 -9.44
CA ILE A 41 4.94 0.63 -10.09
C ILE A 41 5.26 2.02 -10.64
N ALA A 42 4.27 2.69 -11.22
CA ALA A 42 4.49 4.01 -11.79
C ALA A 42 4.87 5.03 -10.74
N HIS A 43 4.46 4.81 -9.49
CA HIS A 43 4.80 5.70 -8.39
C HIS A 43 5.99 5.19 -7.57
N ASP A 44 6.69 4.20 -8.08
CA ASP A 44 7.85 3.61 -7.40
C ASP A 44 7.52 3.13 -5.99
N LEU A 45 6.35 2.51 -5.84
CA LEU A 45 5.91 1.99 -4.56
C LEU A 45 6.03 0.47 -4.57
N PRO A 46 7.07 -0.07 -3.92
CA PRO A 46 7.15 -1.53 -3.80
C PRO A 46 6.01 -2.04 -2.93
N TYR A 47 5.48 -3.18 -3.30
CA TYR A 47 4.30 -3.68 -2.61
C TYR A 47 4.43 -5.16 -2.37
N GLU A 48 3.66 -5.64 -1.38
CA GLU A 48 3.45 -7.05 -1.15
C GLU A 48 2.00 -7.35 -1.47
N LYS A 49 1.80 -8.47 -2.14
CA LYS A 49 0.48 -8.86 -2.60
C LYS A 49 0.10 -10.18 -1.96
N SER A 50 -1.10 -10.25 -1.42
CA SER A 50 -1.64 -11.49 -0.91
C SER A 50 -3.08 -11.64 -1.39
N GLU A 51 -3.53 -12.88 -1.41
CA GLU A 51 -4.86 -13.18 -1.94
C GLU A 51 -5.51 -14.23 -1.07
N VAL A 52 -6.80 -14.06 -0.80
CA VAL A 52 -7.55 -15.02 -0.02
C VAL A 52 -8.96 -15.10 -0.57
N TRP A 53 -9.53 -16.30 -0.50
CA TRP A 53 -10.93 -16.53 -0.83
C TRP A 53 -11.72 -16.51 0.48
N ILE A 54 -12.74 -15.65 0.54
CA ILE A 54 -13.58 -15.52 1.73
C ILE A 54 -14.86 -16.30 1.48
N GLU A 55 -14.90 -17.50 2.05
CA GLU A 55 -15.99 -18.41 1.78
C GLU A 55 -17.33 -17.86 2.27
N SER A 56 -17.34 -17.22 3.42
CA SER A 56 -18.59 -16.72 3.99
C SER A 56 -19.23 -15.64 3.14
N GLU A 57 -18.44 -14.94 2.32
CA GLU A 57 -18.96 -13.86 1.49
C GLU A 57 -18.89 -14.16 0.01
N LYS A 58 -18.28 -15.29 -0.33
CA LYS A 58 -18.10 -15.70 -1.73
C LYS A 58 -17.36 -14.65 -2.53
N LEU A 59 -16.28 -14.13 -1.93
CA LEU A 59 -15.47 -13.09 -2.55
C LEU A 59 -14.00 -13.43 -2.46
N TYR A 60 -13.25 -13.01 -3.48
CA TYR A 60 -11.80 -12.95 -3.41
C TYR A 60 -11.40 -11.62 -2.81
N GLU A 61 -10.39 -11.63 -1.96
CA GLU A 61 -9.76 -10.41 -1.48
C GLU A 61 -8.31 -10.43 -1.91
N VAL A 62 -7.90 -9.41 -2.65
CA VAL A 62 -6.49 -9.20 -3.01
C VAL A 62 -6.03 -7.99 -2.23
N LEU A 63 -5.01 -8.18 -1.42
CA LEU A 63 -4.49 -7.12 -0.57
C LEU A 63 -3.11 -6.71 -1.07
N TYR A 64 -2.95 -5.42 -1.29
CA TYR A 64 -1.66 -4.84 -1.64
C TYR A 64 -1.21 -3.98 -0.46
N GLN A 65 -0.04 -4.28 0.08
CA GLN A 65 0.54 -3.53 1.18
C GLN A 65 1.78 -2.82 0.68
N THR A 66 1.81 -1.52 0.86
CA THR A 66 2.95 -0.74 0.43
C THR A 66 3.23 0.34 1.46
N GLN A 67 4.34 1.02 1.30
CA GLN A 67 4.75 2.07 2.22
C GLN A 67 5.02 3.34 1.44
N ILE A 68 4.51 4.44 1.96
CA ILE A 68 4.75 5.75 1.39
C ILE A 68 5.73 6.46 2.31
N ILE A 69 6.84 6.91 1.76
CA ILE A 69 7.88 7.57 2.54
C ILE A 69 7.76 9.06 2.31
N GLY A 70 7.53 9.79 3.41
CA GLY A 70 7.47 11.23 3.39
C GLY A 70 8.67 11.81 4.09
N GLY A 71 9.02 13.00 3.73
CA GLY A 71 10.20 13.63 4.30
C GLY A 71 9.90 14.85 5.11
#